data_0c7f97fe6f5b648ab58cca6eceec6a4b
#
_entry.id   0c7f97fe6f5b648ab58cca6eceec6a4b
#
_cell.length_a   1.000
_cell.length_b   1.000
_cell.length_c   1.000
_cell.angle_alpha   90.00
_cell.angle_beta   90.00
_cell.angle_gamma   90.00
#
_symmetry.space_group_name_H-M   'P 1'
#
loop_
_entity.id
_entity.type
_entity.pdbx_description
1 polymer ?
#
loop_
_entity_poly.entity_id
_entity_poly.type
_entity_poly.pdbx_seq_one_letter_code
_entity_poly.pdbx_strand_id
1 'polypeptide(L)'
;EGRSFEPMRKLMKGNEAIAEAAIQAGCRFFFGYPITPQNQIPEYMSKRMPQVGGCFLQSESEVAAINMVYGAGGAGARVMTSSSSPGISLKQEGISYIVGAEVPCVIVNMVRGGPGLGSIQPAQSDYYQATRGGGHGDYRMPVLAPGSVQEAVTLTQDAFDLADRYRTPVMVLGDGLIGQMMEPVDMEQAADRKPADDLAEKTWAATGHKATEEAPRAIINSLYIDPVVLEQHCLKLQAKYDAIEAAECRWQEEMLEDAEIVIVAYGTTARIARSAMRKCREMGLKVGMIRPITLWPFPEAAIRATLKTAKKYLCVEMSTGQMIDDVKLAVNGERPVEFYGRTGGMVPTVNEIVEKLESMKTAPDAVEQLIGKTGAALDQVAGAAQKTFASLGQKIEQKVNDPAFVQKTEDLKQKTGELAGKAMDGLAKGATLLGEGLTKAFGALNNLVSGNNAATEEKNDKEGQD
;
A
#
# COMPACT_ATOMS: atom_id res chain seq x y z
N GLU A 1 10.55 -46.70 -6.14
CA GLU A 1 11.15 -45.43 -5.66
C GLU A 1 10.65 -44.29 -6.56
N GLY A 2 9.52 -43.68 -6.16
CA GLY A 2 8.90 -42.54 -6.84
C GLY A 2 9.75 -41.28 -6.62
N ARG A 3 10.48 -40.84 -7.64
CA ARG A 3 10.96 -39.46 -7.67
C ARG A 3 9.72 -38.56 -7.79
N SER A 4 9.40 -37.81 -6.72
CA SER A 4 8.50 -36.68 -6.82
C SER A 4 9.14 -35.68 -7.79
N PHE A 5 8.56 -35.53 -8.98
CA PHE A 5 8.92 -34.46 -9.88
C PHE A 5 8.53 -33.16 -9.16
N GLU A 6 9.51 -32.40 -8.66
CA GLU A 6 9.24 -31.01 -8.30
C GLU A 6 8.78 -30.30 -9.59
N PRO A 7 7.67 -29.55 -9.54
CA PRO A 7 7.20 -28.78 -10.69
C PRO A 7 8.32 -27.87 -11.17
N MET A 8 8.63 -27.92 -12.47
CA MET A 8 9.75 -27.19 -13.05
C MET A 8 9.41 -25.72 -13.16
N ARG A 9 9.84 -24.92 -12.17
CA ARG A 9 9.67 -23.47 -12.18
C ARG A 9 10.38 -22.86 -13.39
N LYS A 10 9.65 -22.05 -14.14
CA LYS A 10 10.17 -21.35 -15.30
C LYS A 10 10.50 -19.90 -14.94
N LEU A 11 11.71 -19.45 -15.26
CA LEU A 11 12.08 -18.04 -15.11
C LEU A 11 11.36 -17.21 -16.18
N MET A 12 10.48 -16.29 -15.77
CA MET A 12 9.67 -15.47 -16.68
C MET A 12 9.66 -14.01 -16.23
N LYS A 13 9.55 -13.08 -17.19
CA LYS A 13 9.19 -11.69 -16.91
C LYS A 13 7.71 -11.60 -16.51
N GLY A 14 7.38 -10.65 -15.65
CA GLY A 14 5.99 -10.47 -15.21
C GLY A 14 5.00 -10.27 -16.37
N ASN A 15 5.35 -9.47 -17.36
CA ASN A 15 4.51 -9.28 -18.55
C ASN A 15 4.28 -10.58 -19.33
N GLU A 16 5.32 -11.40 -19.51
CA GLU A 16 5.22 -12.70 -20.20
C GLU A 16 4.40 -13.70 -19.38
N ALA A 17 4.57 -13.70 -18.06
CA ALA A 17 3.85 -14.55 -17.14
C ALA A 17 2.34 -14.23 -17.12
N ILE A 18 1.96 -12.95 -17.12
CA ILE A 18 0.57 -12.51 -17.27
C ILE A 18 -0.03 -13.02 -18.58
N ALA A 19 0.71 -12.88 -19.69
CA ALA A 19 0.25 -13.31 -21.00
C ALA A 19 0.00 -14.83 -21.06
N GLU A 20 0.94 -15.65 -20.56
CA GLU A 20 0.78 -17.10 -20.52
C GLU A 20 -0.34 -17.52 -19.56
N ALA A 21 -0.45 -16.87 -18.39
CA ALA A 21 -1.52 -17.12 -17.43
C ALA A 21 -2.91 -16.88 -18.04
N ALA A 22 -3.06 -15.82 -18.84
CA ALA A 22 -4.29 -15.55 -19.56
C ALA A 22 -4.63 -16.67 -20.55
N ILE A 23 -3.65 -17.15 -21.33
CA ILE A 23 -3.83 -18.26 -22.26
C ILE A 23 -4.28 -19.52 -21.53
N GLN A 24 -3.64 -19.85 -20.40
CA GLN A 24 -4.00 -21.00 -19.57
C GLN A 24 -5.41 -20.85 -18.95
N ALA A 25 -5.81 -19.64 -18.62
CA ALA A 25 -7.18 -19.34 -18.19
C ALA A 25 -8.22 -19.37 -19.32
N GLY A 26 -7.85 -19.82 -20.54
CA GLY A 26 -8.78 -19.93 -21.65
C GLY A 26 -8.98 -18.65 -22.47
N CYS A 27 -8.15 -17.63 -22.29
CA CYS A 27 -8.14 -16.47 -23.17
C CYS A 27 -7.79 -16.91 -24.61
N ARG A 28 -8.67 -16.62 -25.56
CA ARG A 28 -8.46 -16.93 -26.98
C ARG A 28 -8.53 -15.71 -27.88
N PHE A 29 -8.78 -14.53 -27.30
CA PHE A 29 -8.81 -13.27 -28.04
C PHE A 29 -8.01 -12.22 -27.30
N PHE A 30 -7.06 -11.63 -27.99
CA PHE A 30 -6.29 -10.49 -27.48
C PHE A 30 -6.29 -9.37 -28.49
N PHE A 31 -6.70 -8.17 -28.04
CA PHE A 31 -6.69 -6.95 -28.84
C PHE A 31 -5.95 -5.87 -28.06
N GLY A 32 -4.92 -5.28 -28.66
CA GLY A 32 -4.10 -4.30 -27.97
C GLY A 32 -3.36 -3.37 -28.91
N TYR A 33 -2.77 -2.35 -28.32
CA TYR A 33 -1.88 -1.40 -28.96
C TYR A 33 -0.57 -1.33 -28.18
N PRO A 34 0.61 -1.29 -28.84
CA PRO A 34 1.89 -1.30 -28.15
C PRO A 34 2.11 -0.01 -27.38
N ILE A 35 2.49 -0.13 -26.11
CA ILE A 35 2.85 0.97 -25.21
C ILE A 35 3.76 0.48 -24.10
N THR A 36 4.86 1.20 -23.83
CA THR A 36 5.78 0.89 -22.74
C THR A 36 5.12 1.24 -21.38
N PRO A 37 5.24 0.37 -20.31
CA PRO A 37 6.17 -0.76 -20.18
C PRO A 37 5.53 -2.15 -20.39
N GLN A 38 4.38 -2.29 -21.04
CA GLN A 38 3.66 -3.56 -21.19
C GLN A 38 3.97 -4.33 -22.49
N ASN A 39 4.88 -3.87 -23.33
CA ASN A 39 5.10 -4.38 -24.70
C ASN A 39 5.30 -5.90 -24.78
N GLN A 40 5.91 -6.53 -23.78
CA GLN A 40 6.10 -7.99 -23.78
C GLN A 40 4.77 -8.77 -23.71
N ILE A 41 3.67 -8.15 -23.22
CA ILE A 41 2.35 -8.81 -23.24
C ILE A 41 1.89 -9.04 -24.68
N PRO A 42 1.71 -7.99 -25.53
CA PRO A 42 1.31 -8.21 -26.92
C PRO A 42 2.34 -9.00 -27.73
N GLU A 43 3.65 -8.82 -27.49
CA GLU A 43 4.70 -9.62 -28.13
C GLU A 43 4.53 -11.12 -27.84
N TYR A 44 4.31 -11.48 -26.57
CA TYR A 44 4.08 -12.87 -26.16
C TYR A 44 2.76 -13.41 -26.75
N MET A 45 1.68 -12.63 -26.68
CA MET A 45 0.38 -12.99 -27.22
C MET A 45 0.42 -13.20 -28.73
N SER A 46 1.14 -12.36 -29.50
CA SER A 46 1.28 -12.49 -30.95
C SER A 46 1.90 -13.83 -31.36
N LYS A 47 2.85 -14.34 -30.54
CA LYS A 47 3.52 -15.63 -30.76
C LYS A 47 2.66 -16.80 -30.33
N ARG A 48 1.95 -16.69 -29.21
CA ARG A 48 1.29 -17.82 -28.56
C ARG A 48 -0.15 -18.04 -29.04
N MET A 49 -0.92 -16.97 -29.32
CA MET A 49 -2.33 -17.08 -29.74
C MET A 49 -2.52 -18.00 -30.95
N PRO A 50 -1.75 -17.91 -32.04
CA PRO A 50 -1.86 -18.83 -33.17
C PRO A 50 -1.63 -20.30 -32.80
N GLN A 51 -0.76 -20.56 -31.80
CA GLN A 51 -0.43 -21.92 -31.37
C GLN A 51 -1.56 -22.61 -30.58
N VAL A 52 -2.46 -21.82 -29.99
CA VAL A 52 -3.60 -22.31 -29.20
C VAL A 52 -4.95 -22.10 -29.92
N GLY A 53 -4.93 -21.82 -31.22
CA GLY A 53 -6.15 -21.55 -32.00
C GLY A 53 -6.85 -20.25 -31.62
N GLY A 54 -6.15 -19.32 -30.97
CA GLY A 54 -6.66 -18.01 -30.60
C GLY A 54 -6.39 -16.93 -31.64
N CYS A 55 -6.97 -15.74 -31.41
CA CYS A 55 -6.82 -14.55 -32.26
C CYS A 55 -6.00 -13.49 -31.54
N PHE A 56 -4.93 -13.04 -32.16
CA PHE A 56 -4.19 -11.84 -31.80
C PHE A 56 -4.39 -10.78 -32.87
N LEU A 57 -4.73 -9.56 -32.47
CA LEU A 57 -4.77 -8.44 -33.38
C LEU A 57 -4.22 -7.18 -32.73
N GLN A 58 -3.22 -6.58 -33.34
CA GLN A 58 -2.77 -5.25 -33.00
C GLN A 58 -3.69 -4.23 -33.68
N SER A 59 -4.48 -3.52 -32.87
CA SER A 59 -5.37 -2.45 -33.35
C SER A 59 -4.60 -1.19 -33.74
N GLU A 60 -5.27 -0.26 -34.42
CA GLU A 60 -4.66 1.02 -34.77
C GLU A 60 -4.61 2.02 -33.58
N SER A 61 -5.37 1.75 -32.52
CA SER A 61 -5.41 2.57 -31.30
C SER A 61 -5.98 1.79 -30.11
N GLU A 62 -5.84 2.34 -28.92
CA GLU A 62 -6.44 1.79 -27.70
C GLU A 62 -7.97 1.86 -27.73
N VAL A 63 -8.55 2.88 -28.40
CA VAL A 63 -9.99 3.01 -28.60
C VAL A 63 -10.51 1.87 -29.45
N ALA A 64 -9.84 1.54 -30.56
CA ALA A 64 -10.19 0.38 -31.38
C ALA A 64 -10.04 -0.92 -30.60
N ALA A 65 -8.94 -1.08 -29.84
CA ALA A 65 -8.71 -2.28 -29.04
C ALA A 65 -9.85 -2.58 -28.06
N ILE A 66 -10.32 -1.57 -27.32
CA ILE A 66 -11.39 -1.79 -26.32
C ILE A 66 -12.73 -2.10 -26.96
N ASN A 67 -13.01 -1.53 -28.15
CA ASN A 67 -14.22 -1.84 -28.90
C ASN A 67 -14.19 -3.28 -29.48
N MET A 68 -13.02 -3.77 -29.92
CA MET A 68 -12.83 -5.17 -30.30
C MET A 68 -13.05 -6.12 -29.11
N VAL A 69 -12.54 -5.74 -27.91
CA VAL A 69 -12.79 -6.49 -26.66
C VAL A 69 -14.28 -6.55 -26.36
N TYR A 70 -14.99 -5.41 -26.50
CA TYR A 70 -16.45 -5.37 -26.31
C TYR A 70 -17.18 -6.34 -27.24
N GLY A 71 -16.81 -6.34 -28.53
CA GLY A 71 -17.41 -7.25 -29.51
C GLY A 71 -17.13 -8.71 -29.22
N ALA A 72 -15.87 -9.08 -28.98
CA ALA A 72 -15.50 -10.48 -28.72
C ALA A 72 -16.06 -10.99 -27.38
N GLY A 73 -16.01 -10.19 -26.33
CA GLY A 73 -16.61 -10.52 -25.04
C GLY A 73 -18.12 -10.65 -25.14
N GLY A 74 -18.80 -9.77 -25.88
CA GLY A 74 -20.22 -9.84 -26.16
C GLY A 74 -20.63 -11.12 -26.93
N ALA A 75 -19.75 -11.66 -27.77
CA ALA A 75 -19.91 -12.95 -28.43
C ALA A 75 -19.58 -14.15 -27.52
N GLY A 76 -19.26 -13.93 -26.24
CA GLY A 76 -19.03 -14.99 -25.25
C GLY A 76 -17.57 -15.43 -25.09
N ALA A 77 -16.63 -14.86 -25.84
CA ALA A 77 -15.22 -15.23 -25.72
C ALA A 77 -14.59 -14.76 -24.39
N ARG A 78 -13.62 -15.55 -23.88
CA ARG A 78 -12.63 -15.00 -22.91
C ARG A 78 -11.65 -14.12 -23.70
N VAL A 79 -11.67 -12.84 -23.42
CA VAL A 79 -10.91 -11.80 -24.12
C VAL A 79 -10.12 -10.93 -23.16
N MET A 80 -8.94 -10.51 -23.59
CA MET A 80 -8.07 -9.62 -22.82
C MET A 80 -7.56 -8.47 -23.66
N THR A 81 -7.37 -7.33 -23.02
CA THR A 81 -6.54 -6.24 -23.52
C THR A 81 -5.53 -5.83 -22.46
N SER A 82 -4.39 -5.29 -22.90
CA SER A 82 -3.42 -4.67 -22.01
C SER A 82 -3.05 -3.28 -22.50
N SER A 83 -2.62 -2.44 -21.58
CA SER A 83 -2.11 -1.10 -21.87
C SER A 83 -1.28 -0.54 -20.72
N SER A 84 -0.95 0.73 -20.78
CA SER A 84 -0.31 1.50 -19.72
C SER A 84 -0.99 2.85 -19.63
N SER A 85 -1.19 3.33 -18.45
CA SER A 85 -1.73 4.65 -18.05
C SER A 85 -2.40 5.53 -19.13
N PRO A 86 -1.69 6.19 -20.08
CA PRO A 86 -2.34 7.00 -21.12
C PRO A 86 -3.25 6.17 -22.04
N GLY A 87 -2.86 4.93 -22.35
CA GLY A 87 -3.67 4.04 -23.17
C GLY A 87 -4.91 3.54 -22.44
N ILE A 88 -4.86 3.33 -21.12
CA ILE A 88 -6.05 3.05 -20.31
C ILE A 88 -6.99 4.26 -20.31
N SER A 89 -6.46 5.48 -20.27
CA SER A 89 -7.27 6.71 -20.38
C SER A 89 -8.10 6.72 -21.68
N LEU A 90 -7.50 6.30 -22.80
CA LEU A 90 -8.21 6.20 -24.08
C LEU A 90 -9.27 5.08 -24.11
N LYS A 91 -9.16 4.08 -23.23
CA LYS A 91 -10.13 2.97 -23.17
C LYS A 91 -11.34 3.26 -22.27
N GLN A 92 -11.36 4.34 -21.50
CA GLN A 92 -12.33 4.55 -20.42
C GLN A 92 -13.79 4.58 -20.89
N GLU A 93 -14.08 5.19 -22.03
CA GLU A 93 -15.42 5.15 -22.60
C GLU A 93 -15.87 3.72 -22.90
N GLY A 94 -15.03 2.96 -23.61
CA GLY A 94 -15.31 1.56 -23.93
C GLY A 94 -15.44 0.67 -22.67
N ILE A 95 -14.67 0.93 -21.61
CA ILE A 95 -14.81 0.24 -20.34
C ILE A 95 -16.19 0.50 -19.73
N SER A 96 -16.68 1.74 -19.74
CA SER A 96 -18.01 2.07 -19.24
C SER A 96 -19.11 1.35 -20.03
N TYR A 97 -18.97 1.22 -21.34
CA TYR A 97 -19.90 0.46 -22.19
C TYR A 97 -19.88 -1.03 -21.88
N ILE A 98 -18.69 -1.61 -21.69
CA ILE A 98 -18.50 -3.01 -21.33
C ILE A 98 -19.17 -3.33 -19.99
N VAL A 99 -19.01 -2.45 -18.98
CA VAL A 99 -19.70 -2.60 -17.69
C VAL A 99 -21.20 -2.49 -17.85
N GLY A 100 -21.68 -1.45 -18.54
CA GLY A 100 -23.12 -1.23 -18.79
C GLY A 100 -23.79 -2.38 -19.53
N ALA A 101 -23.07 -3.04 -20.43
CA ALA A 101 -23.55 -4.22 -21.16
C ALA A 101 -23.31 -5.55 -20.41
N GLU A 102 -22.71 -5.53 -19.23
CA GLU A 102 -22.35 -6.71 -18.44
C GLU A 102 -21.52 -7.74 -19.23
N VAL A 103 -20.49 -7.27 -19.92
CA VAL A 103 -19.60 -8.10 -20.73
C VAL A 103 -18.34 -8.45 -19.95
N PRO A 104 -18.02 -9.74 -19.75
CA PRO A 104 -16.79 -10.15 -19.07
C PRO A 104 -15.56 -9.93 -19.95
N CYS A 105 -14.51 -9.34 -19.41
CA CYS A 105 -13.19 -9.28 -20.02
C CYS A 105 -12.12 -9.01 -18.96
N VAL A 106 -10.85 -9.19 -19.32
CA VAL A 106 -9.71 -8.85 -18.47
C VAL A 106 -8.94 -7.67 -19.07
N ILE A 107 -8.65 -6.68 -18.25
CA ILE A 107 -7.90 -5.48 -18.61
C ILE A 107 -6.62 -5.47 -17.77
N VAL A 108 -5.45 -5.43 -18.41
CA VAL A 108 -4.17 -5.30 -17.71
C VAL A 108 -3.66 -3.88 -17.87
N ASN A 109 -3.43 -3.21 -16.74
CA ASN A 109 -2.77 -1.91 -16.70
C ASN A 109 -1.39 -2.04 -16.04
N MET A 110 -0.32 -1.85 -16.82
CA MET A 110 1.04 -1.74 -16.29
C MET A 110 1.34 -0.25 -16.11
N VAL A 111 1.10 0.24 -14.89
CA VAL A 111 1.12 1.67 -14.56
C VAL A 111 2.50 2.27 -14.72
N ARG A 112 2.55 3.44 -15.34
CA ARG A 112 3.75 4.26 -15.49
C ARG A 112 3.53 5.68 -14.97
N GLY A 113 4.63 6.42 -14.74
CA GLY A 113 4.57 7.80 -14.23
C GLY A 113 3.83 8.75 -15.16
N GLY A 114 2.88 9.49 -14.61
CA GLY A 114 2.14 10.59 -15.21
C GLY A 114 2.33 11.88 -14.41
N PRO A 115 1.54 12.95 -14.68
CA PRO A 115 0.45 13.04 -15.67
C PRO A 115 0.91 13.26 -17.11
N GLY A 116 -0.04 13.25 -18.04
CA GLY A 116 0.19 13.41 -19.48
C GLY A 116 0.91 12.19 -20.08
N LEU A 117 1.81 12.42 -21.04
CA LEU A 117 2.61 11.36 -21.63
C LEU A 117 3.55 10.73 -20.59
N GLY A 118 4.02 11.53 -19.64
CA GLY A 118 4.74 11.14 -18.45
C GLY A 118 6.07 10.44 -18.70
N SER A 119 6.36 9.44 -17.87
CA SER A 119 7.57 8.62 -17.88
C SER A 119 7.22 7.16 -18.18
N ILE A 120 8.18 6.38 -18.68
CA ILE A 120 8.04 4.92 -18.86
C ILE A 120 8.36 4.13 -17.56
N GLN A 121 8.76 4.84 -16.51
CA GLN A 121 9.15 4.24 -15.23
C GLN A 121 7.92 3.86 -14.39
N PRO A 122 8.06 2.90 -13.44
CA PRO A 122 6.93 2.40 -12.65
C PRO A 122 6.27 3.48 -11.79
N ALA A 123 4.95 3.39 -11.64
CA ALA A 123 4.17 4.27 -10.76
C ALA A 123 2.92 3.55 -10.23
N GLN A 124 2.23 4.18 -9.27
CA GLN A 124 0.94 3.74 -8.74
C GLN A 124 -0.11 4.88 -8.82
N SER A 125 0.10 5.81 -9.75
CA SER A 125 -0.71 7.02 -9.91
C SER A 125 -2.04 6.83 -10.63
N ASP A 126 -2.36 5.60 -11.05
CA ASP A 126 -3.66 5.25 -11.67
C ASP A 126 -4.64 4.61 -10.67
N TYR A 127 -4.36 4.67 -9.38
CA TYR A 127 -5.23 4.08 -8.37
C TYR A 127 -6.66 4.61 -8.42
N TYR A 128 -6.84 5.93 -8.49
CA TYR A 128 -8.17 6.51 -8.63
C TYR A 128 -8.83 6.12 -9.95
N GLN A 129 -8.10 6.16 -11.06
CA GLN A 129 -8.64 5.77 -12.36
C GLN A 129 -9.15 4.33 -12.34
N ALA A 130 -8.42 3.43 -11.68
CA ALA A 130 -8.77 2.02 -11.60
C ALA A 130 -9.94 1.76 -10.64
N THR A 131 -9.93 2.39 -9.44
CA THR A 131 -10.87 2.08 -8.36
C THR A 131 -12.11 2.95 -8.35
N ARG A 132 -12.04 4.18 -8.90
CA ARG A 132 -13.17 5.13 -8.96
C ARG A 132 -13.82 5.18 -10.35
N GLY A 133 -13.16 4.57 -11.36
CA GLY A 133 -13.54 4.64 -12.76
C GLY A 133 -13.12 5.95 -13.42
N GLY A 134 -12.78 5.88 -14.70
CA GLY A 134 -12.42 7.03 -15.54
C GLY A 134 -13.44 7.29 -16.66
N GLY A 135 -14.38 6.38 -16.87
CA GLY A 135 -15.53 6.55 -17.76
C GLY A 135 -16.67 7.30 -17.05
N HIS A 136 -17.88 7.15 -17.56
CA HIS A 136 -19.07 7.79 -16.98
C HIS A 136 -20.05 6.75 -16.42
N GLY A 137 -20.92 7.21 -15.50
CA GLY A 137 -21.94 6.41 -14.84
C GLY A 137 -21.47 5.79 -13.52
N ASP A 138 -22.41 5.18 -12.82
CA ASP A 138 -22.21 4.60 -11.50
C ASP A 138 -21.70 3.16 -11.65
N TYR A 139 -20.41 3.00 -11.98
CA TYR A 139 -19.85 1.67 -12.14
C TYR A 139 -18.60 1.42 -11.28
N ARG A 140 -18.38 0.14 -11.02
CA ARG A 140 -17.16 -0.40 -10.39
C ARG A 140 -16.70 -1.62 -11.17
N MET A 141 -15.43 -1.96 -11.03
CA MET A 141 -14.88 -3.23 -11.49
C MET A 141 -13.86 -3.74 -10.47
N PRO A 142 -13.72 -5.07 -10.28
CA PRO A 142 -12.66 -5.62 -9.44
C PRO A 142 -11.28 -5.22 -9.96
N VAL A 143 -10.42 -4.80 -9.04
CA VAL A 143 -9.03 -4.39 -9.33
C VAL A 143 -8.10 -5.24 -8.47
N LEU A 144 -7.29 -6.06 -9.12
CA LEU A 144 -6.34 -7.00 -8.50
C LEU A 144 -4.92 -6.48 -8.64
N ALA A 145 -4.18 -6.36 -7.55
CA ALA A 145 -2.83 -5.80 -7.52
C ALA A 145 -1.79 -6.85 -7.07
N PRO A 146 -1.07 -7.49 -8.01
CA PRO A 146 -0.05 -8.47 -7.68
C PRO A 146 1.17 -7.83 -7.00
N GLY A 147 1.75 -8.51 -6.02
CA GLY A 147 3.00 -8.15 -5.35
C GLY A 147 4.21 -9.00 -5.79
N SER A 148 4.03 -9.96 -6.69
CA SER A 148 5.08 -10.81 -7.27
C SER A 148 4.69 -11.30 -8.66
N VAL A 149 5.65 -11.86 -9.40
CA VAL A 149 5.36 -12.46 -10.71
C VAL A 149 4.47 -13.69 -10.57
N GLN A 150 4.65 -14.50 -9.51
CA GLN A 150 3.77 -15.64 -9.23
C GLN A 150 2.33 -15.18 -8.96
N GLU A 151 2.14 -14.12 -8.16
CA GLU A 151 0.80 -13.56 -7.95
C GLU A 151 0.21 -12.96 -9.23
N ALA A 152 1.03 -12.35 -10.08
CA ALA A 152 0.57 -11.86 -11.38
C ALA A 152 -0.04 -12.99 -12.23
N VAL A 153 0.55 -14.21 -12.19
CA VAL A 153 -0.03 -15.39 -12.82
C VAL A 153 -1.37 -15.75 -12.19
N THR A 154 -1.39 -15.98 -10.88
CA THR A 154 -2.59 -16.43 -10.17
C THR A 154 -3.73 -15.44 -10.30
N LEU A 155 -3.46 -14.14 -10.06
CA LEU A 155 -4.49 -13.09 -10.12
C LEU A 155 -4.98 -12.84 -11.55
N THR A 156 -4.14 -13.03 -12.58
CA THR A 156 -4.61 -12.95 -13.97
C THR A 156 -5.59 -14.07 -14.29
N GLN A 157 -5.33 -15.28 -13.84
CA GLN A 157 -6.25 -16.40 -14.01
C GLN A 157 -7.54 -16.18 -13.22
N ASP A 158 -7.45 -15.71 -11.96
CA ASP A 158 -8.61 -15.33 -11.14
C ASP A 158 -9.44 -14.24 -11.80
N ALA A 159 -8.82 -13.29 -12.46
CA ALA A 159 -9.50 -12.20 -13.15
C ALA A 159 -10.47 -12.72 -14.23
N PHE A 160 -10.10 -13.76 -14.99
CA PHE A 160 -11.02 -14.37 -15.98
C PHE A 160 -12.19 -15.08 -15.31
N ASP A 161 -11.95 -15.78 -14.21
CA ASP A 161 -13.01 -16.50 -13.50
C ASP A 161 -13.97 -15.53 -12.81
N LEU A 162 -13.46 -14.43 -12.22
CA LEU A 162 -14.26 -13.35 -11.64
C LEU A 162 -15.06 -12.62 -12.72
N ALA A 163 -14.43 -12.32 -13.87
CA ALA A 163 -15.10 -11.66 -14.98
C ALA A 163 -16.30 -12.48 -15.46
N ASP A 164 -16.14 -13.79 -15.67
CA ASP A 164 -17.22 -14.68 -16.09
C ASP A 164 -18.30 -14.81 -15.00
N ARG A 165 -17.91 -15.00 -13.73
CA ARG A 165 -18.83 -15.17 -12.60
C ARG A 165 -19.77 -14.01 -12.43
N TYR A 166 -19.23 -12.81 -12.48
CA TYR A 166 -19.99 -11.57 -12.22
C TYR A 166 -20.43 -10.84 -13.48
N ARG A 167 -20.05 -11.34 -14.67
CA ARG A 167 -20.31 -10.64 -15.94
C ARG A 167 -19.90 -9.18 -15.86
N THR A 168 -18.61 -8.94 -15.66
CA THR A 168 -18.04 -7.60 -15.47
C THR A 168 -16.58 -7.60 -15.94
N PRO A 169 -16.01 -6.47 -16.41
CA PRO A 169 -14.59 -6.40 -16.61
C PRO A 169 -13.85 -6.51 -15.27
N VAL A 170 -12.66 -7.09 -15.29
CA VAL A 170 -11.75 -7.17 -14.13
C VAL A 170 -10.40 -6.61 -14.54
N MET A 171 -9.82 -5.75 -13.71
CA MET A 171 -8.51 -5.17 -13.96
C MET A 171 -7.42 -5.88 -13.14
N VAL A 172 -6.31 -6.22 -13.81
CA VAL A 172 -5.03 -6.54 -13.16
C VAL A 172 -4.18 -5.28 -13.23
N LEU A 173 -3.91 -4.69 -12.07
CA LEU A 173 -3.16 -3.44 -11.92
C LEU A 173 -1.75 -3.74 -11.41
N GLY A 174 -0.79 -3.77 -12.30
CA GLY A 174 0.63 -3.85 -11.99
C GLY A 174 1.32 -2.51 -12.23
N ASP A 175 2.62 -2.52 -12.05
CA ASP A 175 3.48 -1.41 -12.44
C ASP A 175 4.64 -1.90 -13.29
N GLY A 176 5.40 -0.97 -13.88
CA GLY A 176 6.50 -1.30 -14.78
C GLY A 176 7.58 -2.18 -14.13
N LEU A 177 7.73 -2.16 -12.80
CA LEU A 177 8.71 -3.02 -12.11
C LEU A 177 8.21 -4.47 -12.06
N ILE A 178 6.96 -4.70 -11.65
CA ILE A 178 6.33 -6.04 -11.67
C ILE A 178 6.38 -6.63 -13.09
N GLY A 179 6.08 -5.82 -14.11
CA GLY A 179 6.07 -6.29 -15.49
C GLY A 179 7.44 -6.68 -16.04
N GLN A 180 8.50 -6.01 -15.62
CA GLN A 180 9.85 -6.21 -16.15
C GLN A 180 10.73 -7.14 -15.32
N MET A 181 10.42 -7.33 -14.02
CA MET A 181 11.20 -8.23 -13.17
C MET A 181 11.05 -9.68 -13.63
N MET A 182 12.12 -10.47 -13.40
CA MET A 182 12.12 -11.89 -13.67
C MET A 182 12.12 -12.66 -12.36
N GLU A 183 11.16 -13.58 -12.22
CA GLU A 183 11.09 -14.49 -11.08
C GLU A 183 10.82 -15.92 -11.55
N PRO A 184 11.22 -16.95 -10.78
CA PRO A 184 10.84 -18.32 -11.03
C PRO A 184 9.34 -18.51 -10.76
N VAL A 185 8.59 -18.90 -11.78
CA VAL A 185 7.13 -19.02 -11.76
C VAL A 185 6.75 -20.47 -11.91
N ASP A 186 5.85 -20.94 -11.06
CA ASP A 186 5.16 -22.21 -11.18
C ASP A 186 3.83 -21.98 -11.91
N MET A 187 3.78 -22.45 -13.15
CA MET A 187 2.57 -22.35 -13.97
C MET A 187 1.58 -23.48 -13.69
N GLU A 188 2.02 -24.57 -13.03
CA GLU A 188 1.19 -25.73 -12.72
C GLU A 188 0.37 -25.56 -11.43
N GLN A 189 0.74 -24.61 -10.54
CA GLN A 189 -0.06 -24.26 -9.35
C GLN A 189 -1.50 -23.84 -9.69
N ALA A 190 -1.74 -23.54 -10.96
CA ALA A 190 -3.06 -23.23 -11.49
C ALA A 190 -3.81 -24.46 -12.01
N ALA A 191 -3.25 -25.68 -11.87
CA ALA A 191 -3.80 -26.91 -12.44
C ALA A 191 -5.15 -27.36 -11.86
N ASP A 192 -5.56 -26.84 -10.70
CA ASP A 192 -6.89 -27.09 -10.11
C ASP A 192 -8.03 -26.37 -10.84
N ARG A 193 -7.71 -25.57 -11.86
CA ARG A 193 -8.71 -24.87 -12.67
C ARG A 193 -9.27 -25.77 -13.74
N LYS A 194 -10.55 -25.55 -14.05
CA LYS A 194 -11.17 -26.22 -15.18
C LYS A 194 -10.39 -25.93 -16.46
N PRO A 195 -10.11 -26.95 -17.28
CA PRO A 195 -9.53 -26.74 -18.61
C PRO A 195 -10.32 -25.69 -19.41
N ALA A 196 -9.64 -24.98 -20.29
CA ALA A 196 -10.29 -23.97 -21.15
C ALA A 196 -11.47 -24.52 -21.97
N ASP A 197 -11.43 -25.81 -22.26
CA ASP A 197 -12.47 -26.50 -23.02
C ASP A 197 -13.70 -26.93 -22.17
N ASP A 198 -13.60 -26.87 -20.83
CA ASP A 198 -14.67 -27.19 -19.87
C ASP A 198 -15.41 -25.95 -19.33
N LEU A 199 -15.27 -24.81 -19.98
CA LEU A 199 -15.95 -23.59 -19.58
C LEU A 199 -17.45 -23.71 -19.85
N ALA A 200 -18.26 -23.22 -18.89
CA ALA A 200 -19.72 -23.23 -19.03
C ALA A 200 -20.17 -22.40 -20.25
N GLU A 201 -21.18 -22.93 -20.95
CA GLU A 201 -21.80 -22.21 -22.05
C GLU A 201 -22.39 -20.87 -21.60
N LYS A 202 -22.08 -19.82 -22.33
CA LYS A 202 -22.56 -18.47 -22.06
C LYS A 202 -23.85 -18.19 -22.82
N THR A 203 -24.97 -18.63 -22.32
CA THR A 203 -26.30 -18.54 -22.95
C THR A 203 -26.73 -17.11 -23.25
N TRP A 204 -26.15 -16.11 -22.57
CA TRP A 204 -26.38 -14.69 -22.78
C TRP A 204 -25.59 -14.11 -23.97
N ALA A 205 -24.66 -14.86 -24.54
CA ALA A 205 -23.74 -14.36 -25.58
C ALA A 205 -24.43 -14.20 -26.93
N ALA A 206 -24.06 -13.14 -27.66
CA ALA A 206 -24.57 -12.87 -29.01
C ALA A 206 -23.82 -13.72 -30.04
N THR A 207 -24.21 -15.00 -30.17
CA THR A 207 -23.57 -15.98 -31.06
C THR A 207 -24.17 -16.03 -32.46
N GLY A 208 -25.18 -15.19 -32.77
CA GLY A 208 -25.80 -15.13 -34.08
C GLY A 208 -26.86 -16.22 -34.36
N HIS A 209 -27.31 -16.97 -33.32
CA HIS A 209 -28.36 -17.94 -33.47
C HIS A 209 -29.72 -17.29 -33.80
N LYS A 210 -30.60 -18.00 -34.50
CA LYS A 210 -31.98 -17.57 -34.75
C LYS A 210 -32.78 -17.69 -33.46
N ALA A 211 -33.55 -16.65 -33.11
CA ALA A 211 -34.43 -16.69 -31.97
C ALA A 211 -35.50 -17.76 -32.15
N THR A 212 -35.73 -18.53 -31.07
CA THR A 212 -36.89 -19.46 -30.89
C THR A 212 -37.66 -19.02 -29.64
N GLU A 213 -38.84 -19.62 -29.39
CA GLU A 213 -39.60 -19.36 -28.15
C GLU A 213 -38.79 -19.80 -26.89
N GLU A 214 -38.02 -20.91 -26.98
CA GLU A 214 -37.22 -21.42 -25.88
C GLU A 214 -35.86 -20.71 -25.72
N ALA A 215 -35.32 -20.11 -26.79
CA ALA A 215 -34.05 -19.42 -26.81
C ALA A 215 -34.18 -18.06 -27.51
N PRO A 216 -34.60 -17.00 -26.78
CA PRO A 216 -34.72 -15.66 -27.32
C PRO A 216 -33.34 -15.13 -27.76
N ARG A 217 -33.34 -14.25 -28.76
CA ARG A 217 -32.11 -13.62 -29.26
C ARG A 217 -31.38 -12.88 -28.12
N ALA A 218 -30.11 -13.20 -27.92
CA ALA A 218 -29.25 -12.45 -26.99
C ALA A 218 -29.00 -11.04 -27.52
N ILE A 219 -29.10 -10.06 -26.64
CA ILE A 219 -28.87 -8.63 -26.90
C ILE A 219 -27.79 -8.13 -25.97
N ILE A 220 -26.68 -7.67 -26.54
CA ILE A 220 -25.59 -7.00 -25.80
C ILE A 220 -25.74 -5.50 -26.05
N ASN A 221 -26.14 -4.78 -25.00
CA ASN A 221 -26.50 -3.37 -25.11
C ASN A 221 -26.15 -2.60 -23.83
N SER A 222 -25.69 -1.37 -23.95
CA SER A 222 -25.49 -0.41 -22.87
C SER A 222 -26.32 0.86 -23.03
N LEU A 223 -27.19 0.93 -24.08
CA LEU A 223 -28.05 2.09 -24.33
C LEU A 223 -29.47 1.82 -23.77
N TYR A 224 -29.89 2.63 -22.83
CA TYR A 224 -31.21 2.64 -22.24
C TYR A 224 -31.79 4.06 -22.37
N ILE A 225 -32.74 4.26 -23.27
CA ILE A 225 -33.34 5.57 -23.53
C ILE A 225 -34.36 5.93 -22.44
N ASP A 226 -35.12 4.95 -21.99
CA ASP A 226 -36.06 5.13 -20.86
C ASP A 226 -35.30 5.23 -19.51
N PRO A 227 -35.42 6.38 -18.81
CA PRO A 227 -34.70 6.58 -17.55
C PRO A 227 -35.12 5.60 -16.45
N VAL A 228 -36.37 5.13 -16.43
CA VAL A 228 -36.83 4.14 -15.44
C VAL A 228 -36.15 2.79 -15.67
N VAL A 229 -35.99 2.37 -16.93
CA VAL A 229 -35.29 1.13 -17.27
C VAL A 229 -33.79 1.24 -16.95
N LEU A 230 -33.18 2.40 -17.22
CA LEU A 230 -31.78 2.63 -16.86
C LEU A 230 -31.57 2.62 -15.35
N GLU A 231 -32.46 3.25 -14.56
CA GLU A 231 -32.38 3.22 -13.09
C GLU A 231 -32.43 1.78 -12.57
N GLN A 232 -33.36 0.97 -13.05
CA GLN A 232 -33.45 -0.44 -12.67
C GLN A 232 -32.17 -1.21 -13.01
N HIS A 233 -31.56 -0.93 -14.16
CA HIS A 233 -30.29 -1.53 -14.53
C HIS A 233 -29.14 -1.08 -13.61
N CYS A 234 -29.05 0.20 -13.26
CA CYS A 234 -28.07 0.71 -12.29
C CYS A 234 -28.23 0.05 -10.92
N LEU A 235 -29.46 -0.11 -10.42
CA LEU A 235 -29.72 -0.83 -9.15
C LEU A 235 -29.31 -2.30 -9.22
N LYS A 236 -29.53 -2.97 -10.35
CA LYS A 236 -29.03 -4.32 -10.60
C LYS A 236 -27.50 -4.39 -10.55
N LEU A 237 -26.80 -3.41 -11.18
CA LEU A 237 -25.35 -3.31 -11.13
C LEU A 237 -24.87 -3.06 -9.69
N GLN A 238 -25.54 -2.18 -8.94
CA GLN A 238 -25.20 -1.93 -7.52
C GLN A 238 -25.30 -3.20 -6.68
N ALA A 239 -26.39 -3.97 -6.81
CA ALA A 239 -26.53 -5.24 -6.12
C ALA A 239 -25.42 -6.26 -6.46
N LYS A 240 -24.93 -6.24 -7.72
CA LYS A 240 -23.77 -7.01 -8.14
C LYS A 240 -22.50 -6.54 -7.42
N TYR A 241 -22.29 -5.23 -7.31
CA TYR A 241 -21.12 -4.67 -6.61
C TYR A 241 -21.13 -5.01 -5.14
N ASP A 242 -22.27 -4.92 -4.46
CA ASP A 242 -22.43 -5.32 -3.06
C ASP A 242 -22.07 -6.80 -2.86
N ALA A 243 -22.46 -7.69 -3.79
CA ALA A 243 -22.10 -9.10 -3.76
C ALA A 243 -20.57 -9.32 -3.99
N ILE A 244 -19.95 -8.54 -4.87
CA ILE A 244 -18.50 -8.58 -5.10
C ILE A 244 -17.75 -8.09 -3.85
N GLU A 245 -18.17 -6.99 -3.25
CA GLU A 245 -17.57 -6.47 -2.02
C GLU A 245 -17.59 -7.48 -0.89
N ALA A 246 -18.72 -8.16 -0.73
CA ALA A 246 -18.90 -9.16 0.32
C ALA A 246 -18.05 -10.44 0.12
N ALA A 247 -17.78 -10.82 -1.15
CA ALA A 247 -17.19 -12.13 -1.46
C ALA A 247 -15.73 -12.08 -1.90
N GLU A 248 -15.27 -10.97 -2.51
CA GLU A 248 -14.00 -10.96 -3.27
C GLU A 248 -12.95 -10.01 -2.69
N CYS A 249 -13.20 -9.40 -1.53
CA CYS A 249 -12.21 -8.57 -0.85
C CYS A 249 -11.04 -9.41 -0.34
N ARG A 250 -9.80 -9.10 -0.76
CA ARG A 250 -8.60 -9.89 -0.46
C ARG A 250 -7.46 -9.00 0.01
N TRP A 251 -6.75 -9.47 1.05
CA TRP A 251 -5.57 -8.79 1.62
C TRP A 251 -4.61 -9.79 2.24
N GLN A 252 -3.45 -9.30 2.62
CA GLN A 252 -2.45 -10.03 3.40
C GLN A 252 -2.09 -9.21 4.63
N GLU A 253 -1.95 -9.90 5.76
CA GLU A 253 -1.55 -9.34 7.05
C GLU A 253 -0.17 -9.84 7.44
N GLU A 254 0.66 -8.96 8.01
CA GLU A 254 1.99 -9.31 8.50
C GLU A 254 2.28 -8.60 9.83
N MET A 255 2.60 -9.37 10.89
CA MET A 255 3.05 -8.88 12.20
C MET A 255 2.12 -7.85 12.84
N LEU A 256 0.79 -8.08 12.81
CA LEU A 256 -0.21 -7.14 13.32
C LEU A 256 -0.53 -7.29 14.81
N GLU A 257 -0.19 -8.41 15.45
CA GLU A 257 -0.63 -8.81 16.79
C GLU A 257 -0.27 -7.77 17.87
N ASP A 258 0.89 -7.15 17.74
CA ASP A 258 1.41 -6.13 18.67
C ASP A 258 1.79 -4.82 17.95
N ALA A 259 1.34 -4.63 16.70
CA ALA A 259 1.72 -3.48 15.89
C ALA A 259 1.15 -2.18 16.45
N GLU A 260 2.03 -1.21 16.70
CA GLU A 260 1.67 0.15 17.08
C GLU A 260 1.64 1.09 15.85
N ILE A 261 2.42 0.76 14.82
CA ILE A 261 2.37 1.42 13.50
C ILE A 261 2.00 0.36 12.47
N VAL A 262 0.97 0.62 11.66
CA VAL A 262 0.56 -0.26 10.59
C VAL A 262 0.85 0.40 9.24
N ILE A 263 1.67 -0.27 8.42
CA ILE A 263 1.91 0.14 7.04
C ILE A 263 0.76 -0.38 6.18
N VAL A 264 0.26 0.46 5.27
CA VAL A 264 -0.65 0.04 4.20
C VAL A 264 0.02 0.34 2.87
N ALA A 265 0.27 -0.71 2.08
CA ALA A 265 0.95 -0.62 0.79
C ALA A 265 0.55 -1.80 -0.11
N TYR A 266 0.57 -1.62 -1.45
CA TYR A 266 0.25 -2.67 -2.41
C TYR A 266 1.34 -2.82 -3.49
N GLY A 267 1.30 -3.89 -4.27
CA GLY A 267 2.20 -4.12 -5.40
C GLY A 267 3.68 -4.00 -5.04
N THR A 268 4.43 -3.27 -5.83
CA THR A 268 5.88 -3.04 -5.63
C THR A 268 6.19 -2.35 -4.31
N THR A 269 5.40 -1.35 -3.90
CA THR A 269 5.66 -0.64 -2.63
C THR A 269 5.49 -1.55 -1.42
N ALA A 270 4.56 -2.51 -1.45
CA ALA A 270 4.41 -3.50 -0.38
C ALA A 270 5.65 -4.40 -0.24
N ARG A 271 6.29 -4.79 -1.35
CA ARG A 271 7.55 -5.57 -1.31
C ARG A 271 8.65 -4.82 -0.58
N ILE A 272 8.79 -3.53 -0.88
CA ILE A 272 9.83 -2.66 -0.28
C ILE A 272 9.49 -2.38 1.19
N ALA A 273 8.23 -2.05 1.47
CA ALA A 273 7.73 -1.77 2.81
C ALA A 273 7.87 -2.98 3.76
N ARG A 274 7.70 -4.21 3.25
CA ARG A 274 7.96 -5.45 4.00
C ARG A 274 9.38 -5.53 4.52
N SER A 275 10.36 -5.17 3.68
CA SER A 275 11.77 -5.15 4.09
C SER A 275 12.04 -4.05 5.12
N ALA A 276 11.43 -2.88 4.96
CA ALA A 276 11.51 -1.79 5.93
C ALA A 276 10.87 -2.16 7.27
N MET A 277 9.69 -2.78 7.25
CA MET A 277 9.01 -3.29 8.44
C MET A 277 9.90 -4.26 9.23
N ARG A 278 10.49 -5.27 8.56
CA ARG A 278 11.38 -6.23 9.20
C ARG A 278 12.59 -5.56 9.85
N LYS A 279 13.22 -4.62 9.14
CA LYS A 279 14.35 -3.85 9.67
C LYS A 279 13.94 -3.00 10.88
N CYS A 280 12.76 -2.37 10.86
CA CYS A 280 12.24 -1.64 12.02
C CYS A 280 11.95 -2.57 13.20
N ARG A 281 11.42 -3.78 12.96
CA ARG A 281 11.22 -4.80 14.00
C ARG A 281 12.54 -5.22 14.67
N GLU A 282 13.61 -5.40 13.89
CA GLU A 282 14.97 -5.66 14.43
C GLU A 282 15.48 -4.52 15.30
N MET A 283 15.05 -3.28 15.04
CA MET A 283 15.34 -2.08 15.82
C MET A 283 14.40 -1.90 17.03
N GLY A 284 13.47 -2.84 17.27
CA GLY A 284 12.53 -2.82 18.39
C GLY A 284 11.25 -1.98 18.14
N LEU A 285 10.99 -1.52 16.91
CA LEU A 285 9.73 -0.84 16.59
C LEU A 285 8.65 -1.89 16.29
N LYS A 286 7.48 -1.72 16.89
CA LYS A 286 6.31 -2.57 16.66
C LYS A 286 5.55 -2.14 15.41
N VAL A 287 6.08 -2.53 14.25
CA VAL A 287 5.51 -2.22 12.95
C VAL A 287 4.86 -3.47 12.37
N GLY A 288 3.63 -3.36 11.88
CA GLY A 288 2.95 -4.39 11.10
C GLY A 288 2.57 -3.86 9.72
N MET A 289 2.00 -4.71 8.86
CA MET A 289 1.61 -4.33 7.52
C MET A 289 0.30 -5.00 7.10
N ILE A 290 -0.57 -4.22 6.45
CA ILE A 290 -1.70 -4.71 5.65
C ILE A 290 -1.37 -4.43 4.19
N ARG A 291 -1.43 -5.46 3.36
CA ARG A 291 -1.26 -5.37 1.91
C ARG A 291 -2.60 -5.67 1.22
N PRO A 292 -3.31 -4.68 0.69
CA PRO A 292 -4.42 -4.93 -0.21
C PRO A 292 -3.97 -5.76 -1.42
N ILE A 293 -4.70 -6.84 -1.74
CA ILE A 293 -4.58 -7.62 -2.96
C ILE A 293 -5.65 -7.15 -3.94
N THR A 294 -6.87 -6.92 -3.45
CA THR A 294 -7.90 -6.17 -4.16
C THR A 294 -7.79 -4.70 -3.78
N LEU A 295 -7.76 -3.81 -4.77
CA LEU A 295 -7.83 -2.36 -4.55
C LEU A 295 -9.27 -1.87 -4.61
N TRP A 296 -10.11 -2.55 -5.36
CA TRP A 296 -11.55 -2.57 -5.25
C TRP A 296 -12.03 -4.02 -5.40
N PRO A 297 -12.78 -4.58 -4.43
CA PRO A 297 -13.13 -3.98 -3.13
C PRO A 297 -11.91 -3.70 -2.24
N PHE A 298 -11.96 -2.61 -1.46
CA PHE A 298 -10.88 -2.24 -0.55
C PHE A 298 -11.06 -2.92 0.82
N PRO A 299 -10.00 -3.42 1.50
CA PRO A 299 -10.09 -4.19 2.74
C PRO A 299 -10.27 -3.30 3.99
N GLU A 300 -11.34 -2.50 4.03
CA GLU A 300 -11.64 -1.61 5.16
C GLU A 300 -11.76 -2.35 6.49
N ALA A 301 -12.43 -3.50 6.49
CA ALA A 301 -12.63 -4.30 7.70
C ALA A 301 -11.30 -4.77 8.33
N ALA A 302 -10.31 -5.13 7.50
CA ALA A 302 -8.99 -5.52 7.97
C ALA A 302 -8.27 -4.33 8.65
N ILE A 303 -8.34 -3.14 8.05
CA ILE A 303 -7.76 -1.92 8.64
C ILE A 303 -8.46 -1.59 9.96
N ARG A 304 -9.80 -1.61 10.00
CA ARG A 304 -10.58 -1.36 11.23
C ARG A 304 -10.24 -2.35 12.35
N ALA A 305 -9.99 -3.61 12.03
CA ALA A 305 -9.62 -4.61 13.01
C ALA A 305 -8.32 -4.28 13.76
N THR A 306 -7.39 -3.54 13.11
CA THR A 306 -6.11 -3.14 13.73
C THR A 306 -6.20 -1.92 14.64
N LEU A 307 -7.32 -1.17 14.66
CA LEU A 307 -7.52 -0.01 15.53
C LEU A 307 -7.37 -0.34 17.04
N LYS A 308 -7.48 -1.60 17.39
CA LYS A 308 -7.31 -2.10 18.78
C LYS A 308 -5.87 -1.93 19.29
N THR A 309 -4.88 -2.09 18.42
CA THR A 309 -3.45 -2.05 18.74
C THR A 309 -2.74 -0.88 18.07
N ALA A 310 -3.10 -0.57 16.83
CA ALA A 310 -2.48 0.49 16.05
C ALA A 310 -2.70 1.88 16.67
N LYS A 311 -1.61 2.61 16.83
CA LYS A 311 -1.60 4.02 17.25
C LYS A 311 -1.53 4.96 16.05
N LYS A 312 -0.91 4.52 14.95
CA LYS A 312 -0.71 5.29 13.71
C LYS A 312 -0.71 4.38 12.49
N TYR A 313 -0.99 4.96 11.34
CA TYR A 313 -0.88 4.30 10.04
C TYR A 313 0.10 5.04 9.15
N LEU A 314 0.83 4.29 8.30
CA LEU A 314 1.67 4.82 7.23
C LEU A 314 1.22 4.25 5.90
N CYS A 315 0.67 5.09 5.02
CA CYS A 315 0.40 4.71 3.64
C CYS A 315 1.64 4.96 2.78
N VAL A 316 2.08 3.93 2.01
CA VAL A 316 3.27 4.02 1.15
C VAL A 316 2.87 3.75 -0.30
N GLU A 317 3.12 4.73 -1.19
CA GLU A 317 2.72 4.66 -2.59
C GLU A 317 3.79 5.21 -3.55
N MET A 318 3.77 4.75 -4.80
CA MET A 318 4.46 5.43 -5.91
C MET A 318 3.51 6.43 -6.58
N SER A 319 3.01 7.38 -5.78
CA SER A 319 2.09 8.45 -6.16
C SER A 319 2.22 9.64 -5.21
N THR A 320 1.41 10.67 -5.40
CA THR A 320 1.27 11.79 -4.46
C THR A 320 0.20 11.57 -3.39
N GLY A 321 -0.32 10.35 -3.28
CA GLY A 321 -1.34 9.92 -2.31
C GLY A 321 -2.71 9.76 -2.97
N GLN A 322 -3.10 8.51 -3.21
CA GLN A 322 -4.41 8.14 -3.75
C GLN A 322 -5.07 7.05 -2.88
N MET A 323 -4.38 5.93 -2.64
CA MET A 323 -4.89 4.89 -1.74
C MET A 323 -5.04 5.38 -0.30
N ILE A 324 -4.24 6.35 0.11
CA ILE A 324 -4.34 6.95 1.45
C ILE A 324 -5.74 7.46 1.78
N ASP A 325 -6.53 7.87 0.79
CA ASP A 325 -7.90 8.33 1.03
C ASP A 325 -8.80 7.18 1.47
N ASP A 326 -8.65 5.99 0.89
CA ASP A 326 -9.37 4.79 1.34
C ASP A 326 -8.88 4.34 2.73
N VAL A 327 -7.59 4.45 3.01
CA VAL A 327 -7.04 4.19 4.35
C VAL A 327 -7.63 5.16 5.38
N LYS A 328 -7.72 6.45 5.06
CA LYS A 328 -8.34 7.46 5.93
C LYS A 328 -9.83 7.18 6.16
N LEU A 329 -10.56 6.81 5.12
CA LEU A 329 -11.96 6.40 5.24
C LEU A 329 -12.11 5.19 6.17
N ALA A 330 -11.28 4.16 5.99
CA ALA A 330 -11.29 2.96 6.83
C ALA A 330 -10.96 3.29 8.29
N VAL A 331 -9.97 4.14 8.55
CA VAL A 331 -9.57 4.57 9.90
C VAL A 331 -10.58 5.55 10.51
N ASN A 332 -11.33 6.28 9.69
CA ASN A 332 -12.41 7.20 10.08
C ASN A 332 -12.02 8.23 11.17
N GLY A 333 -10.80 8.74 11.10
CA GLY A 333 -10.30 9.75 12.04
C GLY A 333 -9.90 9.24 13.43
N GLU A 334 -10.05 7.94 13.71
CA GLU A 334 -9.73 7.36 15.03
C GLU A 334 -8.23 7.33 15.33
N ARG A 335 -7.40 7.34 14.30
CA ARG A 335 -5.93 7.33 14.41
C ARG A 335 -5.33 8.22 13.33
N PRO A 336 -4.14 8.81 13.57
CA PRO A 336 -3.40 9.51 12.53
C PRO A 336 -3.01 8.59 11.37
N VAL A 337 -3.21 9.06 10.14
CA VAL A 337 -2.77 8.40 8.90
C VAL A 337 -1.74 9.30 8.24
N GLU A 338 -0.50 8.85 8.23
CA GLU A 338 0.63 9.54 7.61
C GLU A 338 0.90 8.96 6.21
N PHE A 339 1.60 9.73 5.41
CA PHE A 339 1.91 9.39 4.03
C PHE A 339 3.41 9.40 3.77
N TYR A 340 3.86 8.46 2.94
CA TYR A 340 5.15 8.52 2.30
C TYR A 340 5.02 8.08 0.83
N GLY A 341 5.48 8.90 -0.10
CA GLY A 341 5.36 8.59 -1.53
C GLY A 341 6.51 9.14 -2.36
N ARG A 342 6.72 8.47 -3.50
CA ARG A 342 7.59 8.92 -4.57
C ARG A 342 6.75 9.02 -5.85
N THR A 343 7.09 9.92 -6.73
CA THR A 343 6.32 10.17 -7.95
C THR A 343 7.25 10.33 -9.17
N GLY A 344 6.69 10.46 -10.38
CA GLY A 344 7.44 10.67 -11.61
C GLY A 344 8.29 9.47 -12.07
N GLY A 345 8.04 8.28 -11.53
CA GLY A 345 8.80 7.06 -11.83
C GLY A 345 9.89 6.73 -10.82
N MET A 346 9.99 7.49 -9.74
CA MET A 346 10.88 7.18 -8.62
C MET A 346 10.27 6.11 -7.73
N VAL A 347 11.09 5.15 -7.30
CA VAL A 347 10.70 4.05 -6.41
C VAL A 347 11.21 4.34 -5.00
N PRO A 348 10.38 4.18 -3.94
CA PRO A 348 10.83 4.30 -2.56
C PRO A 348 11.94 3.31 -2.24
N THR A 349 12.90 3.70 -1.43
CA THR A 349 13.90 2.79 -0.89
C THR A 349 13.52 2.29 0.49
N VAL A 350 14.07 1.15 0.90
CA VAL A 350 13.90 0.60 2.25
C VAL A 350 14.32 1.60 3.32
N ASN A 351 15.44 2.30 3.12
CA ASN A 351 15.95 3.26 4.10
C ASN A 351 15.04 4.47 4.26
N GLU A 352 14.52 5.04 3.18
CA GLU A 352 13.57 6.16 3.22
C GLU A 352 12.30 5.80 4.02
N ILE A 353 11.78 4.58 3.85
CA ILE A 353 10.61 4.11 4.61
C ILE A 353 10.99 3.90 6.09
N VAL A 354 12.17 3.36 6.39
CA VAL A 354 12.67 3.20 7.76
C VAL A 354 12.80 4.56 8.45
N GLU A 355 13.42 5.55 7.81
CA GLU A 355 13.55 6.92 8.33
C GLU A 355 12.17 7.55 8.61
N LYS A 356 11.22 7.33 7.72
CA LYS A 356 9.84 7.78 7.92
C LYS A 356 9.20 7.13 9.14
N LEU A 357 9.32 5.80 9.28
CA LEU A 357 8.79 5.05 10.42
C LEU A 357 9.45 5.46 11.74
N GLU A 358 10.76 5.72 11.75
CA GLU A 358 11.46 6.25 12.92
C GLU A 358 10.96 7.63 13.33
N SER A 359 10.68 8.51 12.36
CA SER A 359 10.11 9.84 12.62
C SER A 359 8.70 9.79 13.22
N MET A 360 7.99 8.66 13.04
CA MET A 360 6.65 8.43 13.57
C MET A 360 6.65 7.90 15.02
N LYS A 361 7.82 7.67 15.65
CA LYS A 361 7.88 7.29 17.07
C LYS A 361 7.09 8.30 17.90
N THR A 362 6.28 7.79 18.84
CA THR A 362 5.48 8.65 19.71
C THR A 362 6.38 9.35 20.74
N ALA A 363 6.07 10.58 21.10
CA ALA A 363 6.83 11.34 22.11
C ALA A 363 7.05 10.60 23.47
N PRO A 364 6.12 9.74 23.96
CA PRO A 364 6.37 8.92 25.14
C PRO A 364 7.56 7.97 24.98
N ASP A 365 7.75 7.35 23.82
CA ASP A 365 8.86 6.41 23.58
C ASP A 365 10.22 7.12 23.56
N ALA A 366 10.26 8.38 23.10
CA ALA A 366 11.45 9.22 23.14
C ALA A 366 11.78 9.65 24.59
N VAL A 367 10.76 9.94 25.40
CA VAL A 367 10.90 10.30 26.81
C VAL A 367 11.32 9.08 27.64
N GLU A 368 10.75 7.90 27.45
CA GLU A 368 11.17 6.66 28.11
C GLU A 368 12.60 6.26 27.75
N GLN A 369 13.01 6.39 26.49
CA GLN A 369 14.40 6.13 26.09
C GLN A 369 15.37 7.16 26.69
N LEU A 370 14.95 8.42 26.85
CA LEU A 370 15.75 9.47 27.49
C LEU A 370 15.85 9.20 29.00
N ILE A 371 14.77 8.81 29.66
CA ILE A 371 14.73 8.42 31.07
C ILE A 371 15.57 7.16 31.30
N GLY A 372 15.50 6.17 30.44
CA GLY A 372 16.33 4.97 30.51
C GLY A 372 17.82 5.25 30.36
N LYS A 373 18.22 6.14 29.45
CA LYS A 373 19.61 6.56 29.27
C LYS A 373 20.12 7.42 30.45
N THR A 374 19.28 8.33 30.96
CA THR A 374 19.63 9.12 32.17
C THR A 374 19.64 8.30 33.43
N GLY A 375 18.74 7.34 33.59
CA GLY A 375 18.76 6.38 34.72
C GLY A 375 20.04 5.55 34.75
N ALA A 376 20.44 4.97 33.62
CA ALA A 376 21.69 4.21 33.53
C ALA A 376 22.96 5.05 33.80
N ALA A 377 22.94 6.33 33.37
CA ALA A 377 24.04 7.26 33.67
C ALA A 377 24.08 7.65 35.15
N LEU A 378 22.92 7.85 35.78
CA LEU A 378 22.81 8.11 37.22
C LEU A 378 23.26 6.92 38.06
N ASP A 379 22.93 5.70 37.67
CA ASP A 379 23.39 4.49 38.34
C ASP A 379 24.91 4.29 38.22
N GLN A 380 25.50 4.64 37.08
CA GLN A 380 26.97 4.62 36.94
C GLN A 380 27.65 5.67 37.81
N VAL A 381 27.09 6.87 37.91
CA VAL A 381 27.62 7.95 38.77
C VAL A 381 27.46 7.58 40.27
N ALA A 382 26.31 7.03 40.64
CA ALA A 382 26.06 6.56 42.02
C ALA A 382 27.00 5.43 42.40
N GLY A 383 27.23 4.44 41.51
CA GLY A 383 28.18 3.35 41.73
C GLY A 383 29.63 3.80 41.79
N ALA A 384 30.03 4.82 41.03
CA ALA A 384 31.36 5.41 41.11
C ALA A 384 31.55 6.21 42.42
N ALA A 385 30.54 6.97 42.83
CA ALA A 385 30.54 7.69 44.12
C ALA A 385 30.63 6.73 45.31
N GLN A 386 29.87 5.64 45.29
CA GLN A 386 29.88 4.61 46.35
C GLN A 386 31.24 3.92 46.46
N LYS A 387 31.94 3.61 45.37
CA LYS A 387 33.30 3.07 45.35
C LYS A 387 34.32 4.08 45.89
N THR A 388 34.14 5.35 45.55
CA THR A 388 35.03 6.43 46.04
C THR A 388 34.85 6.66 47.54
N PHE A 389 33.62 6.67 48.06
CA PHE A 389 33.31 6.77 49.47
C PHE A 389 33.81 5.57 50.27
N ALA A 390 33.69 4.35 49.76
CA ALA A 390 34.22 3.15 50.39
C ALA A 390 35.77 3.17 50.47
N SER A 391 36.44 3.63 49.40
CA SER A 391 37.91 3.77 49.40
C SER A 391 38.40 4.90 50.31
N LEU A 392 37.62 5.97 50.49
CA LEU A 392 37.91 7.04 51.42
C LEU A 392 37.71 6.58 52.85
N GLY A 393 36.65 5.81 53.14
CA GLY A 393 36.41 5.19 54.47
C GLY A 393 37.56 4.31 54.91
N GLN A 394 38.07 3.43 54.04
CA GLN A 394 39.22 2.57 54.34
C GLN A 394 40.54 3.36 54.59
N LYS A 395 40.73 4.47 53.86
CA LYS A 395 41.90 5.34 54.10
C LYS A 395 41.80 6.16 55.39
N ILE A 396 40.57 6.47 55.84
CA ILE A 396 40.32 7.16 57.12
C ILE A 396 40.49 6.22 58.25
N GLU A 397 40.06 4.97 58.25
CA GLU A 397 40.26 3.98 59.26
C GLU A 397 41.76 3.65 59.54
N GLN A 398 42.60 3.69 58.50
CA GLN A 398 44.05 3.49 58.62
C GLN A 398 44.78 4.68 59.25
N LYS A 399 44.19 5.88 59.28
CA LYS A 399 44.83 7.10 59.84
C LYS A 399 44.30 7.52 61.20
N VAL A 400 43.25 6.92 61.74
CA VAL A 400 42.62 7.31 63.00
C VAL A 400 43.46 6.88 64.26
N ASN A 401 44.49 6.05 64.11
CA ASN A 401 45.38 5.64 65.19
C ASN A 401 46.62 6.53 65.39
N ASP A 402 46.69 7.69 64.76
CA ASP A 402 47.77 8.64 64.94
C ASP A 402 47.32 9.84 65.82
N PRO A 403 47.94 10.03 67.10
CA PRO A 403 47.53 11.07 68.05
C PRO A 403 47.68 12.52 67.50
N ALA A 404 48.50 12.75 66.48
CA ALA A 404 48.67 14.06 65.86
C ALA A 404 47.50 14.40 64.93
N PHE A 405 46.62 13.47 64.58
CA PHE A 405 45.53 13.62 63.66
C PHE A 405 44.20 14.09 64.29
N VAL A 406 44.03 13.80 65.59
CA VAL A 406 42.83 14.12 66.39
C VAL A 406 42.67 15.66 66.55
N GLN A 407 43.73 16.41 66.63
CA GLN A 407 43.67 17.87 66.77
C GLN A 407 43.41 18.62 65.46
N LYS A 408 43.66 17.97 64.31
CA LYS A 408 43.38 18.54 63.02
C LYS A 408 41.94 18.23 62.51
N THR A 409 41.26 17.29 63.13
CA THR A 409 39.92 16.83 62.72
C THR A 409 38.80 17.78 63.19
N GLU A 410 38.98 18.57 64.22
CA GLU A 410 37.94 19.56 64.60
C GLU A 410 37.88 20.72 63.62
N ASP A 411 39.03 21.22 63.15
CA ASP A 411 39.07 22.27 62.10
C ASP A 411 38.54 21.76 60.76
N LEU A 412 38.67 20.46 60.45
CA LEU A 412 38.17 19.87 59.23
C LEU A 412 36.64 19.63 59.26
N LYS A 413 36.08 19.33 60.45
CA LYS A 413 34.62 19.18 60.64
C LYS A 413 33.89 20.48 60.41
N GLN A 414 34.47 21.63 60.81
CA GLN A 414 33.87 22.93 60.54
C GLN A 414 33.91 23.28 59.04
N LYS A 415 35.04 22.98 58.37
CA LYS A 415 35.15 23.18 56.91
C LYS A 415 34.32 22.24 56.05
N THR A 416 34.14 20.98 56.45
CA THR A 416 33.30 19.99 55.74
C THR A 416 31.81 20.28 55.91
N GLY A 417 31.39 20.83 57.08
CA GLY A 417 30.01 21.32 57.26
C GLY A 417 29.64 22.46 56.32
N GLU A 418 30.56 23.41 56.12
CA GLU A 418 30.35 24.51 55.17
C GLU A 418 30.34 24.05 53.68
N LEU A 419 31.19 23.07 53.35
CA LEU A 419 31.22 22.50 51.98
C LEU A 419 30.00 21.63 51.70
N ALA A 420 29.49 20.86 52.64
CA ALA A 420 28.27 20.07 52.53
C ALA A 420 27.04 21.00 52.40
N GLY A 421 26.98 22.10 53.12
CA GLY A 421 25.95 23.12 52.99
C GLY A 421 25.95 23.74 51.58
N LYS A 422 27.13 24.11 51.07
CA LYS A 422 27.27 24.67 49.71
C LYS A 422 26.94 23.66 48.60
N ALA A 423 27.22 22.38 48.79
CA ALA A 423 26.90 21.33 47.85
C ALA A 423 25.38 21.02 47.82
N MET A 424 24.72 21.04 48.97
CA MET A 424 23.26 20.88 49.08
C MET A 424 22.53 22.09 48.47
N ASP A 425 23.03 23.32 48.67
CA ASP A 425 22.51 24.53 48.04
C ASP A 425 22.69 24.51 46.51
N GLY A 426 23.81 23.96 46.02
CA GLY A 426 24.08 23.77 44.60
C GLY A 426 23.15 22.74 43.96
N LEU A 427 22.86 21.62 44.65
CA LEU A 427 21.92 20.59 44.21
C LEU A 427 20.47 21.12 44.23
N ALA A 428 20.06 21.86 45.24
CA ALA A 428 18.74 22.49 45.31
C ALA A 428 18.52 23.50 44.16
N LYS A 429 19.54 24.33 43.88
CA LYS A 429 19.50 25.27 42.72
C LYS A 429 19.52 24.55 41.37
N GLY A 430 20.24 23.43 41.25
CA GLY A 430 20.24 22.61 40.07
C GLY A 430 18.89 21.93 39.79
N ALA A 431 18.21 21.48 40.83
CA ALA A 431 16.87 20.88 40.75
C ALA A 431 15.80 21.93 40.38
N THR A 432 15.94 23.15 40.91
CA THR A 432 15.03 24.28 40.57
C THR A 432 15.20 24.73 39.11
N LEU A 433 16.45 24.79 38.62
CA LEU A 433 16.76 25.15 37.23
C LEU A 433 16.28 24.07 36.24
N LEU A 434 16.35 22.77 36.60
CA LEU A 434 15.78 21.67 35.83
C LEU A 434 14.26 21.71 35.82
N GLY A 435 13.62 22.06 36.95
CA GLY A 435 12.15 22.22 37.02
C GLY A 435 11.66 23.40 36.18
N GLU A 436 12.36 24.54 36.20
CA GLU A 436 12.02 25.68 35.35
C GLU A 436 12.27 25.44 33.86
N GLY A 437 13.32 24.68 33.51
CA GLY A 437 13.61 24.26 32.15
C GLY A 437 12.52 23.32 31.59
N LEU A 438 12.05 22.38 32.38
CA LEU A 438 10.96 21.46 32.03
C LEU A 438 9.63 22.20 31.88
N THR A 439 9.33 23.15 32.78
CA THR A 439 8.09 23.96 32.72
C THR A 439 8.06 24.86 31.47
N LYS A 440 9.20 25.42 31.08
CA LYS A 440 9.32 26.21 29.83
C LYS A 440 9.21 25.33 28.58
N ALA A 441 9.78 24.13 28.60
CA ALA A 441 9.66 23.17 27.50
C ALA A 441 8.21 22.68 27.33
N PHE A 442 7.50 22.37 28.43
CA PHE A 442 6.09 22.00 28.40
C PHE A 442 5.19 23.17 27.93
N GLY A 443 5.48 24.38 28.31
CA GLY A 443 4.77 25.60 27.84
C GLY A 443 4.95 25.81 26.33
N ALA A 444 6.15 25.62 25.80
CA ALA A 444 6.43 25.72 24.38
C ALA A 444 5.75 24.58 23.58
N LEU A 445 5.71 23.35 24.12
CA LEU A 445 5.04 22.22 23.50
C LEU A 445 3.51 22.42 23.45
N ASN A 446 2.92 22.96 24.51
CA ASN A 446 1.48 23.22 24.59
C ASN A 446 1.05 24.36 23.62
N ASN A 447 1.90 25.35 23.38
CA ASN A 447 1.66 26.38 22.38
C ASN A 447 1.78 25.87 20.93
N LEU A 448 2.62 24.85 20.69
CA LEU A 448 2.73 24.18 19.40
C LEU A 448 1.54 23.25 19.11
N VAL A 449 1.00 22.60 20.13
CA VAL A 449 -0.13 21.67 20.00
C VAL A 449 -1.47 22.41 19.93
N SER A 450 -1.61 23.57 20.53
CA SER A 450 -2.87 24.34 20.57
C SER A 450 -3.08 25.30 19.40
N GLY A 451 -2.19 25.33 18.40
CA GLY A 451 -2.46 25.94 17.08
C GLY A 451 -2.83 27.44 17.08
N ASN A 452 -2.42 28.23 18.07
CA ASN A 452 -2.65 29.67 18.06
C ASN A 452 -1.55 30.39 17.26
N ASN A 453 -1.72 30.43 15.94
CA ASN A 453 -1.10 31.45 15.09
C ASN A 453 -1.95 32.71 15.16
N ALA A 454 -1.65 33.59 16.10
CA ALA A 454 -2.05 34.98 16.00
C ALA A 454 -1.17 35.64 14.92
N ALA A 455 -1.72 35.75 13.72
CA ALA A 455 -1.14 36.59 12.68
C ALA A 455 -1.25 38.05 13.10
N THR A 456 -0.13 38.73 13.10
CA THR A 456 0.02 40.17 13.19
C THR A 456 -0.73 40.85 12.05
N GLU A 457 -1.83 41.52 12.38
CA GLU A 457 -2.34 42.63 11.58
C GLU A 457 -1.43 43.84 11.81
N GLU A 458 -0.73 44.27 10.82
CA GLU A 458 -0.26 45.63 10.70
C GLU A 458 -0.73 46.22 9.37
N LYS A 459 -1.49 47.29 9.55
CA LYS A 459 -1.99 48.33 8.69
C LYS A 459 -1.12 48.63 7.46
N ASN A 460 -1.77 48.74 6.31
CA ASN A 460 -1.51 49.88 5.43
C ASN A 460 -2.81 50.30 4.72
N ASP A 461 -3.42 51.35 5.25
CA ASP A 461 -4.23 52.30 4.49
C ASP A 461 -3.30 53.09 3.56
N LYS A 462 -3.64 53.19 2.29
CA LYS A 462 -3.81 54.44 1.55
C LYS A 462 -3.64 54.25 0.02
N GLU A 463 -4.65 54.81 -0.65
CA GLU A 463 -4.59 55.49 -1.95
C GLU A 463 -4.27 54.63 -3.18
N GLY A 464 -4.96 54.72 -4.29
CA GLY A 464 -5.85 55.71 -4.87
C GLY A 464 -6.36 55.20 -6.22
N GLN A 465 -7.39 55.82 -6.62
CA GLN A 465 -8.04 55.88 -7.92
C GLN A 465 -7.08 55.78 -9.12
N ASP A 466 -7.39 54.87 -10.09
CA ASP A 466 -7.90 55.21 -11.44
C ASP A 466 -8.34 53.91 -12.13
#